data_317c161931b23937660f262a7a897d9a
#
_entry.id   317c161931b23937660f262a7a897d9a
#
_cell.length_a   1.000
_cell.length_b   1.000
_cell.length_c   1.000
_cell.angle_alpha   90.00
_cell.angle_beta   90.00
_cell.angle_gamma   90.00
#
_symmetry.space_group_name_H-M   'P 1'
#
loop_
_entity.id
_entity.type
_entity.pdbx_description
1 polymer ?
#
loop_
_entity_poly.entity_id
_entity_poly.type
_entity_poly.pdbx_seq_one_letter_code
_entity_poly.pdbx_strand_id
1 'polypeptide(L)'
;PAMNAFQVNTPQETELHLNYNRLVRGEGKGGVNSESNLNQPMRAPHKPIEALMRIRVAGEKTHTDMWLLQDERFDYGFDNGWEAEFVEGDDRSAQLYAVSEIGKMAFLAQPELDGTLLGFAPSRDGAEYTFSFYYTGSQKLYLNDLKLQTSTLVSDNDTYLFTYEKGDEQRFIISTAPFNIPDLST
;
A
#
# COMPACT_ATOMS: atom_id res chain seq x y z
N PRO A 1 -1.68 -26.39 -0.56
CA PRO A 1 -2.11 -25.24 0.22
C PRO A 1 -0.92 -24.30 0.37
N ALA A 2 -1.07 -23.06 -0.10
CA ALA A 2 -0.06 -22.05 0.08
C ALA A 2 0.12 -21.79 1.57
N MET A 3 1.35 -21.87 2.07
CA MET A 3 1.65 -21.40 3.41
C MET A 3 1.58 -19.87 3.38
N ASN A 4 0.59 -19.31 4.03
CA ASN A 4 0.53 -17.88 4.24
C ASN A 4 1.58 -17.50 5.27
N ALA A 5 2.54 -16.67 4.90
CA ALA A 5 3.45 -16.04 5.83
C ALA A 5 2.74 -14.83 6.46
N PHE A 6 3.04 -14.55 7.71
CA PHE A 6 2.62 -13.33 8.40
C PHE A 6 3.82 -12.74 9.13
N GLN A 7 3.84 -11.44 9.22
CA GLN A 7 4.84 -10.69 9.98
C GLN A 7 4.22 -10.23 11.29
N VAL A 8 4.97 -10.32 12.37
CA VAL A 8 4.59 -9.78 13.68
C VAL A 8 5.57 -8.68 14.03
N ASN A 9 5.05 -7.48 14.21
CA ASN A 9 5.80 -6.35 14.76
C ASN A 9 5.46 -6.18 16.23
N THR A 10 6.46 -6.11 17.10
CA THR A 10 6.28 -5.90 18.52
C THR A 10 7.15 -4.73 18.99
N PRO A 11 6.60 -3.75 19.73
CA PRO A 11 7.36 -2.58 20.19
C PRO A 11 8.43 -2.90 21.26
N GLN A 12 8.41 -4.11 21.78
CA GLN A 12 9.35 -4.61 22.78
C GLN A 12 9.68 -6.07 22.49
N GLU A 13 10.87 -6.51 22.94
CA GLU A 13 11.22 -7.92 22.89
C GLU A 13 10.19 -8.75 23.67
N THR A 14 9.58 -9.71 23.03
CA THR A 14 8.55 -10.57 23.60
C THR A 14 8.61 -11.97 23.02
N GLU A 15 8.06 -12.94 23.74
CA GLU A 15 7.94 -14.30 23.23
C GLU A 15 6.59 -14.50 22.55
N LEU A 16 6.60 -14.99 21.33
CA LEU A 16 5.41 -15.37 20.59
C LEU A 16 5.10 -16.85 20.80
N HIS A 17 4.07 -17.14 21.59
CA HIS A 17 3.61 -18.50 21.79
C HIS A 17 2.55 -18.89 20.77
N LEU A 18 2.93 -19.69 19.77
CA LEU A 18 2.03 -20.22 18.77
C LEU A 18 1.53 -21.61 19.21
N ASN A 19 0.25 -21.72 19.51
CA ASN A 19 -0.37 -23.01 19.82
C ASN A 19 -0.83 -23.68 18.52
N TYR A 20 -0.15 -24.75 18.12
CA TYR A 20 -0.41 -25.46 16.87
C TYR A 20 -1.88 -25.91 16.73
N ASN A 21 -2.50 -26.36 17.81
CA ASN A 21 -3.91 -26.79 17.78
C ASN A 21 -4.91 -25.66 17.45
N ARG A 22 -4.49 -24.40 17.59
CA ARG A 22 -5.29 -23.24 17.20
C ARG A 22 -4.99 -22.77 15.78
N LEU A 23 -3.85 -23.18 15.20
CA LEU A 23 -3.44 -22.82 13.84
C LEU A 23 -3.97 -23.79 12.79
N VAL A 24 -4.27 -25.03 13.18
CA VAL A 24 -4.79 -26.06 12.26
C VAL A 24 -6.33 -26.04 12.32
N ARG A 25 -6.96 -25.77 11.21
CA ARG A 25 -8.40 -26.00 11.07
C ARG A 25 -8.65 -27.51 11.08
N GLY A 26 -9.23 -28.02 12.16
CA GLY A 26 -9.81 -29.35 12.17
C GLY A 26 -10.95 -29.45 11.17
N GLU A 27 -11.06 -30.57 10.49
CA GLU A 27 -12.19 -30.84 9.60
C GLU A 27 -13.52 -30.62 10.35
N GLY A 28 -14.32 -29.68 9.86
CA GLY A 28 -15.73 -29.52 10.16
C GLY A 28 -16.15 -28.79 11.43
N LYS A 29 -15.23 -28.35 12.28
CA LYS A 29 -15.59 -27.47 13.41
C LYS A 29 -14.63 -26.28 13.42
N GLY A 30 -15.10 -25.14 12.97
CA GLY A 30 -14.38 -23.89 13.13
C GLY A 30 -13.97 -23.76 14.60
N GLY A 31 -12.65 -23.71 14.86
CA GLY A 31 -12.09 -23.59 16.20
C GLY A 31 -12.33 -22.23 16.84
N VAL A 32 -13.57 -21.77 16.81
CA VAL A 32 -14.05 -20.69 17.67
C VAL A 32 -14.59 -21.41 18.88
N ASN A 33 -13.97 -21.23 20.02
CA ASN A 33 -14.62 -21.58 21.28
C ASN A 33 -15.94 -20.81 21.33
N SER A 34 -17.00 -21.49 20.93
CA SER A 34 -18.34 -20.94 20.79
C SER A 34 -18.99 -20.56 22.12
N GLU A 35 -18.33 -20.79 23.24
CA GLU A 35 -18.93 -20.54 24.54
C GLU A 35 -18.66 -19.16 25.13
N SER A 36 -17.68 -18.44 24.63
CA SER A 36 -17.34 -17.10 25.18
C SER A 36 -17.89 -15.90 24.40
N ASN A 37 -18.50 -16.10 23.23
CA ASN A 37 -18.88 -14.98 22.36
C ASN A 37 -20.36 -14.90 21.95
N LEU A 38 -21.23 -15.70 22.53
CA LEU A 38 -22.66 -15.64 22.23
C LEU A 38 -23.34 -14.35 22.71
N ASN A 39 -22.69 -13.56 23.54
CA ASN A 39 -23.17 -12.27 24.05
C ASN A 39 -22.35 -11.06 23.63
N GLN A 40 -21.40 -11.21 22.72
CA GLN A 40 -20.84 -10.00 22.11
C GLN A 40 -21.87 -9.46 21.11
N PRO A 41 -22.31 -8.20 21.25
CA PRO A 41 -23.14 -7.59 20.23
C PRO A 41 -22.43 -7.77 18.89
N MET A 42 -23.16 -8.26 17.87
CA MET A 42 -22.65 -8.31 16.51
C MET A 42 -22.00 -6.95 16.25
N ARG A 43 -20.70 -6.99 15.95
CA ARG A 43 -19.95 -5.76 15.64
C ARG A 43 -20.81 -4.96 14.68
N ALA A 44 -21.15 -3.73 15.06
CA ALA A 44 -21.89 -2.85 14.17
C ALA A 44 -21.21 -2.88 12.78
N PRO A 45 -21.96 -2.91 11.70
CA PRO A 45 -21.38 -2.93 10.38
C PRO A 45 -20.38 -1.75 10.30
N HIS A 46 -19.12 -2.07 10.11
CA HIS A 46 -18.09 -1.04 9.98
C HIS A 46 -18.44 -0.19 8.77
N LYS A 47 -18.47 1.15 8.93
CA LYS A 47 -18.54 2.07 7.80
C LYS A 47 -17.42 1.65 6.82
N PRO A 48 -17.72 1.42 5.54
CA PRO A 48 -16.69 1.12 4.56
C PRO A 48 -15.61 2.18 4.57
N ILE A 49 -14.39 1.80 4.24
CA ILE A 49 -13.27 2.72 4.04
C ILE A 49 -13.62 3.66 2.88
N GLU A 50 -13.32 4.95 3.00
CA GLU A 50 -13.71 5.96 2.00
C GLU A 50 -13.04 5.73 0.66
N ALA A 51 -11.75 5.41 0.67
CA ALA A 51 -11.03 5.06 -0.54
C ALA A 51 -9.93 4.03 -0.29
N LEU A 52 -9.75 3.18 -1.28
CA LEU A 52 -8.67 2.21 -1.36
C LEU A 52 -7.97 2.38 -2.70
N MET A 53 -6.65 2.49 -2.68
CA MET A 53 -5.80 2.46 -3.85
C MET A 53 -4.80 1.32 -3.73
N ARG A 54 -4.75 0.46 -4.75
CA ARG A 54 -3.63 -0.46 -4.95
C ARG A 54 -2.82 0.03 -6.13
N ILE A 55 -1.53 0.15 -5.94
CA ILE A 55 -0.58 0.43 -7.01
C ILE A 55 0.29 -0.80 -7.17
N ARG A 56 0.20 -1.42 -8.34
CA ARG A 56 1.07 -2.53 -8.72
C ARG A 56 2.20 -1.98 -9.56
N VAL A 57 3.44 -2.29 -9.20
CA VAL A 57 4.58 -2.11 -10.09
C VAL A 57 4.95 -3.45 -10.71
N ALA A 58 5.02 -3.48 -12.03
CA ALA A 58 5.47 -4.63 -12.80
C ALA A 58 6.76 -4.29 -13.54
N GLY A 59 7.76 -5.17 -13.42
CA GLY A 59 8.94 -5.22 -14.27
C GLY A 59 8.85 -6.37 -15.27
N GLU A 60 9.98 -6.77 -15.84
CA GLU A 60 10.04 -7.80 -16.88
C GLU A 60 9.46 -9.16 -16.42
N LYS A 61 9.69 -9.57 -15.17
CA LYS A 61 9.34 -10.93 -14.69
C LYS A 61 8.56 -10.96 -13.39
N THR A 62 8.55 -9.86 -12.66
CA THR A 62 7.99 -9.79 -11.31
C THR A 62 7.10 -8.58 -11.15
N HIS A 63 6.22 -8.63 -10.17
CA HIS A 63 5.43 -7.49 -9.75
C HIS A 63 5.32 -7.47 -8.23
N THR A 64 5.14 -6.28 -7.67
CA THR A 64 4.80 -6.06 -6.27
C THR A 64 3.64 -5.08 -6.15
N ASP A 65 2.90 -5.18 -5.08
CA ASP A 65 1.75 -4.33 -4.79
C ASP A 65 2.03 -3.47 -3.55
N MET A 66 1.59 -2.23 -3.60
CA MET A 66 1.51 -1.31 -2.47
C MET A 66 0.05 -0.87 -2.31
N TRP A 67 -0.36 -0.59 -1.08
CA TRP A 67 -1.72 -0.22 -0.77
C TRP A 67 -1.79 1.09 0.00
N LEU A 68 -2.71 1.95 -0.40
CA LEU A 68 -3.04 3.19 0.27
C LEU A 68 -4.52 3.16 0.66
N LEU A 69 -4.83 3.49 1.90
CA LEU A 69 -6.18 3.62 2.39
C LEU A 69 -6.42 5.05 2.84
N GLN A 70 -7.62 5.55 2.52
CA GLN A 70 -8.08 6.84 3.00
C GLN A 70 -9.36 6.68 3.80
N ASP A 71 -9.35 7.27 4.99
CA ASP A 71 -10.55 7.40 5.81
C ASP A 71 -10.28 8.44 6.92
N GLU A 72 -11.24 9.30 7.21
CA GLU A 72 -11.16 10.32 8.28
C GLU A 72 -10.87 9.75 9.68
N ARG A 73 -11.04 8.45 9.86
CA ARG A 73 -10.79 7.73 11.13
C ARG A 73 -9.32 7.40 11.36
N PHE A 74 -8.49 7.48 10.34
CA PHE A 74 -7.05 7.27 10.44
C PHE A 74 -6.35 8.54 10.91
N ASP A 75 -5.14 8.41 11.40
CA ASP A 75 -4.23 9.52 11.66
C ASP A 75 -2.91 9.31 10.89
N TYR A 76 -1.90 10.13 11.13
CA TYR A 76 -0.59 10.00 10.47
C TYR A 76 0.41 9.17 11.32
N GLY A 77 -0.03 8.63 12.45
CA GLY A 77 0.75 7.72 13.28
C GLY A 77 0.66 6.28 12.79
N PHE A 78 1.45 5.41 13.40
CA PHE A 78 1.37 3.98 13.11
C PHE A 78 0.22 3.33 13.90
N ASP A 79 -0.78 2.80 13.20
CA ASP A 79 -1.90 2.05 13.78
C ASP A 79 -1.79 0.57 13.42
N ASN A 80 -1.45 -0.23 14.43
CA ASN A 80 -1.28 -1.66 14.27
C ASN A 80 -2.59 -2.32 13.82
N GLY A 81 -2.59 -2.82 12.62
CA GLY A 81 -3.74 -3.47 11.98
C GLY A 81 -4.23 -2.76 10.70
N TRP A 82 -3.74 -1.54 10.44
CA TRP A 82 -4.05 -0.77 9.24
C TRP A 82 -2.82 -0.40 8.41
N GLU A 83 -1.64 -0.36 9.03
CA GLU A 83 -0.38 -0.12 8.35
C GLU A 83 0.51 -1.36 8.37
N ALA A 84 1.37 -1.46 7.38
CA ALA A 84 2.45 -2.42 7.34
C ALA A 84 3.72 -1.75 6.82
N GLU A 85 4.80 -1.91 7.59
CA GLU A 85 6.11 -1.44 7.19
C GLU A 85 6.55 -2.14 5.90
N PHE A 86 7.25 -1.40 5.06
CA PHE A 86 7.91 -1.97 3.90
C PHE A 86 9.15 -2.75 4.36
N VAL A 87 9.19 -4.02 4.00
CA VAL A 87 10.35 -4.87 4.19
C VAL A 87 11.02 -5.05 2.84
N GLU A 88 12.27 -4.63 2.76
CA GLU A 88 13.07 -4.79 1.55
C GLU A 88 13.15 -6.28 1.17
N GLY A 89 12.71 -6.57 -0.03
CA GLY A 89 12.68 -7.93 -0.57
C GLY A 89 13.90 -8.23 -1.43
N ASP A 90 13.73 -9.20 -2.33
CA ASP A 90 14.76 -9.61 -3.29
C ASP A 90 15.02 -8.50 -4.31
N ASP A 91 16.28 -8.18 -4.56
CA ASP A 91 16.76 -7.19 -5.54
C ASP A 91 16.38 -7.53 -6.99
N ARG A 92 15.91 -8.77 -7.26
CA ARG A 92 15.40 -9.20 -8.56
C ARG A 92 13.99 -8.70 -8.85
N SER A 93 13.30 -8.15 -7.87
CA SER A 93 11.93 -7.65 -8.01
C SER A 93 11.91 -6.13 -7.81
N ALA A 94 11.20 -5.45 -8.72
CA ALA A 94 10.87 -4.05 -8.48
C ALA A 94 9.98 -3.95 -7.24
N GLN A 95 10.23 -2.96 -6.40
CA GLN A 95 9.53 -2.77 -5.14
C GLN A 95 9.01 -1.35 -5.04
N LEU A 96 7.78 -1.21 -4.55
CA LEU A 96 7.10 0.06 -4.38
C LEU A 96 6.63 0.21 -2.93
N TYR A 97 6.80 1.39 -2.36
CA TYR A 97 6.39 1.71 -1.00
C TYR A 97 5.97 3.18 -0.90
N ALA A 98 5.15 3.51 0.08
CA ALA A 98 4.89 4.89 0.44
C ALA A 98 5.97 5.40 1.40
N VAL A 99 6.34 6.67 1.26
CA VAL A 99 7.25 7.35 2.18
C VAL A 99 6.41 8.28 3.05
N SER A 100 6.43 8.05 4.35
CA SER A 100 5.67 8.81 5.34
C SER A 100 6.53 9.19 6.54
N GLU A 101 5.99 9.96 7.47
CA GLU A 101 6.68 10.34 8.72
C GLU A 101 6.98 9.11 9.60
N ILE A 102 6.17 8.06 9.52
CA ILE A 102 6.37 6.81 10.25
C ILE A 102 7.32 5.84 9.54
N GLY A 103 7.82 6.17 8.36
CA GLY A 103 8.79 5.38 7.62
C GLY A 103 8.34 4.97 6.23
N LYS A 104 8.96 3.88 5.72
CA LYS A 104 8.61 3.26 4.45
C LYS A 104 7.49 2.25 4.68
N MET A 105 6.38 2.38 3.94
CA MET A 105 5.18 1.60 4.17
C MET A 105 4.79 0.82 2.92
N ALA A 106 4.57 -0.48 3.06
CA ALA A 106 3.96 -1.31 2.03
C ALA A 106 2.42 -1.16 2.01
N PHE A 107 1.87 -0.83 3.17
CA PHE A 107 0.46 -0.56 3.39
C PHE A 107 0.34 0.68 4.28
N LEU A 108 -0.24 1.74 3.76
CA LEU A 108 -0.36 3.02 4.45
C LEU A 108 -1.84 3.42 4.54
N ALA A 109 -2.31 3.74 5.75
CA ALA A 109 -3.64 4.24 6.02
C ALA A 109 -3.53 5.66 6.60
N GLN A 110 -4.22 6.62 6.01
CA GLN A 110 -4.14 8.02 6.44
C GLN A 110 -5.43 8.78 6.11
N PRO A 111 -5.68 9.95 6.73
CA PRO A 111 -6.89 10.73 6.48
C PRO A 111 -7.02 11.18 5.02
N GLU A 112 -5.91 11.48 4.38
CA GLU A 112 -5.85 12.01 3.02
C GLU A 112 -4.71 11.35 2.24
N LEU A 113 -4.95 11.12 0.93
CA LEU A 113 -3.92 10.60 0.02
C LEU A 113 -3.13 11.71 -0.69
N ASP A 114 -3.51 12.97 -0.48
CA ASP A 114 -2.83 14.11 -1.08
C ASP A 114 -1.39 14.23 -0.58
N GLY A 115 -0.45 14.40 -1.51
CA GLY A 115 0.97 14.53 -1.19
C GLY A 115 1.69 13.23 -0.84
N THR A 116 1.05 12.05 -1.02
CA THR A 116 1.71 10.78 -0.72
C THR A 116 2.88 10.53 -1.66
N LEU A 117 4.09 10.58 -1.14
CA LEU A 117 5.32 10.30 -1.87
C LEU A 117 5.51 8.80 -2.04
N LEU A 118 5.77 8.37 -3.26
CA LEU A 118 6.05 6.97 -3.59
C LEU A 118 7.56 6.75 -3.68
N GLY A 119 8.04 5.77 -2.93
CA GLY A 119 9.40 5.28 -3.03
C GLY A 119 9.46 4.07 -3.94
N PHE A 120 10.48 3.99 -4.77
CA PHE A 120 10.66 2.92 -5.74
C PHE A 120 12.08 2.34 -5.65
N ALA A 121 12.16 1.01 -5.58
CA ALA A 121 13.41 0.28 -5.68
C ALA A 121 13.36 -0.60 -6.94
N PRO A 122 14.19 -0.32 -7.95
CA PRO A 122 14.20 -1.05 -9.21
C PRO A 122 14.89 -2.40 -9.04
N SER A 123 14.51 -3.38 -9.87
CA SER A 123 15.29 -4.59 -10.03
C SER A 123 16.50 -4.42 -10.97
N ARG A 124 16.47 -3.39 -11.82
CA ARG A 124 17.53 -3.08 -12.76
C ARG A 124 17.48 -1.61 -13.19
N ASP A 125 18.64 -0.97 -13.24
CA ASP A 125 18.81 0.38 -13.79
C ASP A 125 18.57 0.38 -15.32
N GLY A 126 17.96 1.44 -15.83
CA GLY A 126 17.61 1.60 -17.24
C GLY A 126 16.49 0.70 -17.74
N ALA A 127 15.80 -0.03 -16.85
CA ALA A 127 14.68 -0.88 -17.24
C ALA A 127 13.36 -0.11 -17.27
N GLU A 128 12.42 -0.64 -18.03
CA GLU A 128 11.05 -0.16 -18.09
C GLU A 128 10.20 -0.84 -17.01
N TYR A 129 9.34 -0.05 -16.39
CA TYR A 129 8.38 -0.48 -15.37
C TYR A 129 7.02 0.09 -15.66
N THR A 130 5.99 -0.64 -15.25
CA THR A 130 4.60 -0.21 -15.41
C THR A 130 3.92 -0.15 -14.04
N PHE A 131 3.35 1.00 -13.69
CA PHE A 131 2.34 1.07 -12.64
C PHE A 131 0.98 0.70 -13.21
N SER A 132 0.22 -0.07 -12.44
CA SER A 132 -1.21 -0.33 -12.69
C SER A 132 -1.99 0.04 -11.45
N PHE A 133 -3.10 0.74 -11.62
CA PHE A 133 -3.90 1.28 -10.55
C PHE A 133 -5.21 0.52 -10.40
N TYR A 134 -5.61 0.29 -9.15
CA TYR A 134 -6.96 -0.04 -8.74
C TYR A 134 -7.38 0.99 -7.70
N TYR A 135 -8.47 1.72 -7.96
CA TYR A 135 -8.90 2.81 -7.10
C TYR A 135 -10.41 2.82 -6.93
N THR A 136 -10.90 2.88 -5.67
CA THR A 136 -12.33 2.84 -5.34
C THR A 136 -12.87 4.18 -4.84
N GLY A 137 -12.01 5.17 -4.62
CA GLY A 137 -12.42 6.49 -4.11
C GLY A 137 -13.18 7.32 -5.14
N SER A 138 -13.89 8.33 -4.66
CA SER A 138 -14.60 9.30 -5.50
C SER A 138 -13.77 10.56 -5.80
N GLN A 139 -12.71 10.81 -5.02
CA GLN A 139 -11.84 11.96 -5.20
C GLN A 139 -10.95 11.77 -6.44
N LYS A 140 -10.75 12.83 -7.20
CA LYS A 140 -9.79 12.80 -8.30
C LYS A 140 -8.38 12.80 -7.73
N LEU A 141 -7.57 11.84 -8.15
CA LEU A 141 -6.16 11.73 -7.78
C LEU A 141 -5.31 11.73 -9.05
N TYR A 142 -4.11 12.26 -8.91
CA TYR A 142 -3.12 12.33 -9.97
C TYR A 142 -1.84 11.64 -9.54
N LEU A 143 -1.25 10.88 -10.45
CA LEU A 143 0.16 10.51 -10.36
C LEU A 143 0.98 11.65 -10.95
N ASN A 144 1.69 12.35 -10.12
CA ASN A 144 2.61 13.40 -10.53
C ASN A 144 4.03 12.82 -10.66
N ASP A 145 4.58 12.88 -11.86
CA ASP A 145 5.97 12.50 -12.15
C ASP A 145 6.88 13.72 -11.96
N LEU A 146 7.65 13.75 -10.89
CA LEU A 146 8.53 14.88 -10.53
C LEU A 146 9.64 15.10 -11.55
N LYS A 147 10.09 14.04 -12.22
CA LYS A 147 11.15 14.10 -13.21
C LYS A 147 10.66 14.69 -14.53
N LEU A 148 9.54 14.22 -15.02
CA LEU A 148 8.95 14.69 -16.27
C LEU A 148 8.07 15.93 -16.09
N GLN A 149 7.77 16.30 -14.85
CA GLN A 149 6.83 17.39 -14.51
C GLN A 149 5.47 17.20 -15.20
N THR A 150 5.00 15.99 -15.25
CA THR A 150 3.72 15.60 -15.85
C THR A 150 2.78 15.03 -14.81
N SER A 151 1.49 15.14 -15.09
CA SER A 151 0.44 14.61 -14.23
C SER A 151 -0.47 13.70 -15.02
N THR A 152 -0.73 12.53 -14.49
CA THR A 152 -1.66 11.56 -15.06
C THR A 152 -2.81 11.35 -14.09
N LEU A 153 -4.05 11.55 -14.55
CA LEU A 153 -5.23 11.24 -13.73
C LEU A 153 -5.25 9.74 -13.43
N VAL A 154 -5.40 9.39 -12.17
CA VAL A 154 -5.50 7.99 -11.74
C VAL A 154 -6.95 7.53 -11.89
N SER A 155 -7.16 6.47 -12.65
CA SER A 155 -8.44 5.79 -12.77
C SER A 155 -8.26 4.29 -12.59
N ASP A 156 -9.34 3.59 -12.30
CA ASP A 156 -9.29 2.14 -12.15
C ASP A 156 -8.84 1.47 -13.47
N ASN A 157 -7.90 0.54 -13.35
CA ASN A 157 -7.25 -0.17 -14.46
C ASN A 157 -6.36 0.67 -15.39
N ASP A 158 -6.10 1.93 -15.07
CA ASP A 158 -5.11 2.72 -15.80
C ASP A 158 -3.69 2.21 -15.55
N THR A 159 -2.81 2.51 -16.51
CA THR A 159 -1.40 2.13 -16.45
C THR A 159 -0.51 3.33 -16.73
N TYR A 160 0.66 3.36 -16.11
CA TYR A 160 1.70 4.35 -16.35
C TYR A 160 3.04 3.66 -16.60
N LEU A 161 3.59 3.83 -17.80
CA LEU A 161 4.88 3.26 -18.21
C LEU A 161 5.99 4.28 -17.97
N PHE A 162 7.09 3.85 -17.39
CA PHE A 162 8.28 4.68 -17.19
C PHE A 162 9.57 3.87 -17.24
N THR A 163 10.65 4.55 -17.63
CA THR A 163 12.00 4.00 -17.50
C THR A 163 12.62 4.54 -16.22
N TYR A 164 13.18 3.64 -15.40
CA TYR A 164 13.93 4.03 -14.22
C TYR A 164 15.36 4.42 -14.59
N GLU A 165 15.85 5.50 -14.02
CA GLU A 165 17.26 5.89 -14.01
C GLU A 165 17.71 6.11 -12.57
N LYS A 166 18.96 5.84 -12.29
CA LYS A 166 19.53 6.02 -10.95
C LYS A 166 19.26 7.43 -10.43
N GLY A 167 18.64 7.53 -9.25
CA GLY A 167 18.18 8.79 -8.66
C GLY A 167 16.66 8.98 -8.72
N ASP A 168 15.92 8.10 -9.40
CA ASP A 168 14.47 8.15 -9.52
C ASP A 168 13.73 7.49 -8.34
N GLU A 169 14.40 7.20 -7.20
CA GLU A 169 13.82 6.45 -6.08
C GLU A 169 12.59 7.13 -5.45
N GLN A 170 12.47 8.44 -5.57
CA GLN A 170 11.35 9.23 -5.06
C GLN A 170 10.80 10.16 -6.15
N ARG A 171 10.48 9.58 -7.29
CA ARG A 171 10.06 10.31 -8.48
C ARG A 171 8.57 10.63 -8.53
N PHE A 172 7.74 9.92 -7.78
CA PHE A 172 6.30 9.99 -7.95
C PHE A 172 5.58 10.45 -6.70
N ILE A 173 4.53 11.28 -6.88
CA ILE A 173 3.62 11.70 -5.80
C ILE A 173 2.18 11.44 -6.24
N ILE A 174 1.37 10.89 -5.34
CA ILE A 174 -0.08 10.90 -5.47
C ILE A 174 -0.61 12.20 -4.88
N SER A 175 -1.42 12.93 -5.65
CA SER A 175 -2.01 14.19 -5.16
C SER A 175 -3.39 14.45 -5.74
N THR A 176 -4.12 15.36 -5.10
CA THR A 176 -5.46 15.80 -5.53
C THR A 176 -5.43 16.83 -6.66
N ALA A 177 -4.26 17.43 -6.90
CA ALA A 177 -4.06 18.42 -7.94
C ALA A 177 -2.93 17.98 -8.90
N PRO A 178 -3.07 18.28 -10.21
CA PRO A 178 -1.96 18.13 -11.14
C PRO A 178 -0.89 19.19 -10.85
N PHE A 179 0.33 18.98 -11.37
CA PHE A 179 1.34 20.02 -11.37
C PHE A 179 0.80 21.29 -11.99
N ASN A 180 0.92 22.40 -11.28
CA ASN A 180 0.71 23.72 -11.84
C ASN A 180 1.93 24.07 -12.69
N ILE A 181 1.88 23.75 -13.99
CA ILE A 181 2.86 24.30 -14.93
C ILE A 181 2.42 25.75 -15.16
N PRO A 182 3.20 26.75 -14.74
CA PRO A 182 2.89 28.13 -15.09
C PRO A 182 2.84 28.23 -16.61
N ASP A 183 1.73 28.74 -17.11
CA ASP A 183 1.55 28.95 -18.55
C ASP A 183 2.58 29.99 -18.99
N LEU A 184 3.67 29.56 -19.63
CA LEU A 184 4.73 30.42 -20.18
C LEU A 184 4.32 31.04 -21.52
N SER A 185 3.05 31.17 -21.78
CA SER A 185 2.52 31.87 -22.94
C SER A 185 2.51 33.39 -22.70
N THR A 186 3.63 34.05 -22.93
CA THR A 186 3.72 35.49 -23.23
C THR A 186 4.59 35.71 -24.45
#